data_fb29b4279801f6a043fe28079f8726d2
#
_entry.id   fb29b4279801f6a043fe28079f8726d2
#
_cell.length_a   1.000
_cell.length_b   1.000
_cell.length_c   1.000
_cell.angle_alpha   90.00
_cell.angle_beta   90.00
_cell.angle_gamma   90.00
#
_symmetry.space_group_name_H-M   'P 1'
#
loop_
_entity.id
_entity.type
_entity.pdbx_description
1 polymer ?
#
loop_
_entity_poly.entity_id
_entity_poly.type
_entity_poly.pdbx_seq_one_letter_code
_entity_poly.pdbx_strand_id
1 'polypeptide(L)'
;MKKIFICCLLAVFATVGAVAQEEEGSLTAVQLKEKGINAEKIGLTELAERYYRRALETAEGDPTGETQRLLGILMEQKEYYEEAIMLLDQDNTSEALAHQAFCLLQLHDLDSASHCAQKAIEMDTSSALAKTMMAYVETERDQHVNAIAWANRALRSNPKFARGENVMGYIQFRKGNHTEAMRHFKRAIQLDSTLADAYYNLGTLYCMRNSQEMAIKLLKQGLRRNPRNIRLYTALAYAYRMRNDNTRALECYKQILEYDSLHTPTLNRMGTLYCSEGHYEQAIAYHKRVLNIRPNDATAYKYMGKAYVDWGKYDKAIQSFIRATDISKTDPETYMYLAELYGKQKKGERKQQTAYKKAARLGDKDAQAWLVKREYHGKMKIEK
;
A
#
# COMPACT_ATOMS: atom_id res chain seq x y z
N MET A 1 16.10 34.54 -27.73
CA MET A 1 16.83 33.26 -27.90
C MET A 1 16.40 32.14 -27.00
N LYS A 2 16.23 32.29 -25.65
CA LYS A 2 15.79 31.22 -24.75
C LYS A 2 14.38 30.63 -25.08
N LYS A 3 13.38 31.44 -25.50
CA LYS A 3 12.04 30.94 -25.85
C LYS A 3 12.04 30.11 -27.14
N ILE A 4 12.87 30.44 -28.12
CA ILE A 4 12.97 29.67 -29.39
C ILE A 4 13.63 28.32 -29.10
N PHE A 5 14.63 28.26 -28.21
CA PHE A 5 15.31 27.00 -27.83
C PHE A 5 14.36 26.04 -27.10
N ILE A 6 13.49 26.54 -26.22
CA ILE A 6 12.49 25.73 -25.52
C ILE A 6 11.40 25.21 -26.48
N CYS A 7 10.96 26.04 -27.45
CA CYS A 7 10.00 25.58 -28.46
C CYS A 7 10.60 24.53 -29.41
N CYS A 8 11.88 24.69 -29.78
CA CYS A 8 12.58 23.67 -30.57
C CYS A 8 12.79 22.36 -29.80
N LEU A 9 13.13 22.44 -28.50
CA LEU A 9 13.25 21.24 -27.66
C LEU A 9 11.89 20.51 -27.51
N LEU A 10 10.81 21.24 -27.26
CA LEU A 10 9.46 20.68 -27.17
C LEU A 10 8.98 20.09 -28.52
N ALA A 11 9.32 20.73 -29.63
CA ALA A 11 9.02 20.20 -30.98
C ALA A 11 9.82 18.91 -31.27
N VAL A 12 11.10 18.86 -30.87
CA VAL A 12 11.94 17.63 -31.01
C VAL A 12 11.41 16.53 -30.10
N PHE A 13 10.99 16.81 -28.88
CA PHE A 13 10.36 15.82 -28.00
C PHE A 13 9.01 15.34 -28.55
N ALA A 14 8.19 16.23 -29.14
CA ALA A 14 6.92 15.88 -29.77
C ALA A 14 7.13 15.03 -31.05
N THR A 15 8.13 15.33 -31.87
CA THR A 15 8.45 14.55 -33.09
C THR A 15 9.08 13.20 -32.74
N VAL A 16 9.99 13.15 -31.76
CA VAL A 16 10.55 11.88 -31.27
C VAL A 16 9.46 11.02 -30.61
N GLY A 17 8.52 11.65 -29.88
CA GLY A 17 7.37 10.93 -29.32
C GLY A 17 6.41 10.40 -30.38
N ALA A 18 6.16 11.15 -31.46
CA ALA A 18 5.30 10.71 -32.56
C ALA A 18 5.94 9.60 -33.40
N VAL A 19 7.24 9.71 -33.71
CA VAL A 19 7.99 8.65 -34.44
C VAL A 19 8.09 7.38 -33.58
N ALA A 20 8.30 7.51 -32.26
CA ALA A 20 8.27 6.36 -31.35
C ALA A 20 6.87 5.71 -31.28
N GLN A 21 5.79 6.49 -31.37
CA GLN A 21 4.42 5.98 -31.41
C GLN A 21 4.08 5.27 -32.74
N GLU A 22 4.58 5.76 -33.87
CA GLU A 22 4.41 5.12 -35.19
C GLU A 22 5.20 3.81 -35.29
N GLU A 23 6.45 3.76 -34.81
CA GLU A 23 7.23 2.52 -34.74
C GLU A 23 6.59 1.49 -33.80
N GLU A 24 6.01 1.93 -32.68
CA GLU A 24 5.29 1.05 -31.76
C GLU A 24 4.00 0.47 -32.36
N GLY A 25 3.36 1.16 -33.33
CA GLY A 25 2.12 0.71 -34.01
C GLY A 25 2.29 -0.56 -34.83
N SER A 26 3.51 -0.88 -35.22
CA SER A 26 3.85 -2.05 -36.06
C SER A 26 4.39 -3.25 -35.25
N LEU A 27 4.52 -3.13 -33.90
CA LEU A 27 5.09 -4.18 -33.08
C LEU A 27 4.07 -5.25 -32.70
N THR A 28 4.50 -6.52 -32.74
CA THR A 28 3.69 -7.63 -32.24
C THR A 28 3.57 -7.65 -30.73
N ALA A 29 2.57 -8.37 -30.19
CA ALA A 29 2.41 -8.58 -28.75
C ALA A 29 3.70 -9.08 -28.08
N VAL A 30 4.39 -10.04 -28.72
CA VAL A 30 5.65 -10.62 -28.22
C VAL A 30 6.75 -9.56 -28.13
N GLN A 31 6.93 -8.74 -29.18
CA GLN A 31 7.92 -7.68 -29.20
C GLN A 31 7.64 -6.60 -28.14
N LEU A 32 6.38 -6.24 -27.95
CA LEU A 32 5.96 -5.30 -26.91
C LEU A 32 6.21 -5.87 -25.52
N LYS A 33 5.89 -7.15 -25.27
CA LYS A 33 6.21 -7.86 -24.03
C LYS A 33 7.71 -7.83 -23.73
N GLU A 34 8.56 -8.16 -24.71
CA GLU A 34 10.02 -8.12 -24.54
C GLU A 34 10.55 -6.72 -24.23
N LYS A 35 10.00 -5.69 -24.90
CA LYS A 35 10.33 -4.29 -24.57
C LYS A 35 9.91 -3.94 -23.14
N GLY A 36 8.75 -4.42 -22.69
CA GLY A 36 8.29 -4.28 -21.31
C GLY A 36 9.25 -4.89 -20.30
N ILE A 37 9.65 -6.15 -20.53
CA ILE A 37 10.64 -6.86 -19.69
C ILE A 37 11.97 -6.10 -19.63
N ASN A 38 12.45 -5.59 -20.76
CA ASN A 38 13.70 -4.84 -20.82
C ASN A 38 13.58 -3.48 -20.09
N ALA A 39 12.44 -2.79 -20.22
CA ALA A 39 12.16 -1.56 -19.49
C ALA A 39 12.13 -1.79 -17.98
N GLU A 40 11.53 -2.90 -17.53
CA GLU A 40 11.49 -3.28 -16.11
C GLU A 40 12.89 -3.58 -15.56
N LYS A 41 13.73 -4.33 -16.28
CA LYS A 41 15.12 -4.62 -15.90
C LYS A 41 15.97 -3.38 -15.64
N ILE A 42 15.71 -2.28 -16.36
CA ILE A 42 16.41 -0.99 -16.17
C ILE A 42 15.64 -0.03 -15.28
N GLY A 43 14.55 -0.49 -14.63
CA GLY A 43 13.77 0.26 -13.67
C GLY A 43 12.82 1.30 -14.28
N LEU A 44 12.52 1.25 -15.57
CA LEU A 44 11.57 2.13 -16.26
C LEU A 44 10.13 1.54 -16.16
N THR A 45 9.60 1.48 -14.94
CA THR A 45 8.33 0.80 -14.62
C THR A 45 7.12 1.35 -15.36
N GLU A 46 7.01 2.69 -15.57
CA GLU A 46 5.92 3.29 -16.36
C GLU A 46 6.00 2.91 -17.84
N LEU A 47 7.21 2.83 -18.36
CA LEU A 47 7.43 2.39 -19.75
C LEU A 47 7.12 0.90 -19.89
N ALA A 48 7.51 0.09 -18.90
CA ALA A 48 7.18 -1.32 -18.85
C ALA A 48 5.66 -1.54 -18.83
N GLU A 49 4.96 -0.83 -17.95
CA GLU A 49 3.50 -0.86 -17.86
C GLU A 49 2.85 -0.50 -19.20
N ARG A 50 3.29 0.59 -19.83
CA ARG A 50 2.76 1.00 -21.14
C ARG A 50 2.94 -0.09 -22.19
N TYR A 51 4.12 -0.73 -22.25
CA TYR A 51 4.38 -1.81 -23.19
C TYR A 51 3.53 -3.05 -22.90
N TYR A 52 3.37 -3.45 -21.63
CA TYR A 52 2.53 -4.59 -21.27
C TYR A 52 1.05 -4.33 -21.60
N ARG A 53 0.50 -3.15 -21.24
CA ARG A 53 -0.89 -2.79 -21.58
C ARG A 53 -1.11 -2.81 -23.08
N ARG A 54 -0.17 -2.25 -23.84
CA ARG A 54 -0.27 -2.23 -25.30
C ARG A 54 -0.14 -3.62 -25.92
N ALA A 55 0.70 -4.50 -25.36
CA ALA A 55 0.78 -5.88 -25.80
C ALA A 55 -0.56 -6.61 -25.65
N LEU A 56 -1.29 -6.34 -24.57
CA LEU A 56 -2.62 -6.89 -24.33
C LEU A 56 -3.71 -6.32 -25.27
N GLU A 57 -3.53 -5.12 -25.79
CA GLU A 57 -4.45 -4.45 -26.72
C GLU A 57 -4.25 -4.89 -28.19
N THR A 58 -3.19 -5.63 -28.50
CA THR A 58 -2.95 -6.13 -29.86
C THR A 58 -3.99 -7.19 -30.26
N ALA A 59 -4.26 -7.31 -31.57
CA ALA A 59 -5.22 -8.29 -32.08
C ALA A 59 -4.82 -9.76 -31.80
N GLU A 60 -3.51 -10.02 -31.58
CA GLU A 60 -2.97 -11.32 -31.23
C GLU A 60 -3.25 -11.69 -29.78
N GLY A 61 -3.46 -10.67 -28.92
CA GLY A 61 -3.68 -10.83 -27.47
C GLY A 61 -2.50 -11.48 -26.75
N ASP A 62 -2.80 -12.05 -25.60
CA ASP A 62 -1.83 -12.83 -24.79
C ASP A 62 -2.37 -14.25 -24.55
N PRO A 63 -2.16 -15.18 -25.50
CA PRO A 63 -2.71 -16.53 -25.39
C PRO A 63 -2.13 -17.36 -24.22
N THR A 64 -1.02 -16.91 -23.65
CA THR A 64 -0.34 -17.59 -22.54
C THR A 64 -0.67 -17.03 -21.15
N GLY A 65 -1.28 -15.84 -21.08
CA GLY A 65 -1.50 -15.11 -19.81
C GLY A 65 -0.21 -14.51 -19.22
N GLU A 66 0.96 -14.71 -19.85
CA GLU A 66 2.25 -14.27 -19.30
C GLU A 66 2.37 -12.76 -19.20
N THR A 67 1.88 -12.02 -20.22
CA THR A 67 1.92 -10.55 -20.21
C THR A 67 1.02 -9.99 -19.11
N GLN A 68 -0.16 -10.60 -18.90
CA GLN A 68 -1.07 -10.25 -17.81
C GLN A 68 -0.43 -10.52 -16.46
N ARG A 69 0.26 -11.65 -16.28
CA ARG A 69 1.02 -11.97 -15.07
C ARG A 69 2.11 -10.94 -14.82
N LEU A 70 2.92 -10.61 -15.82
CA LEU A 70 4.00 -9.61 -15.70
C LEU A 70 3.44 -8.24 -15.30
N LEU A 71 2.35 -7.81 -15.95
CA LEU A 71 1.68 -6.57 -15.58
C LEU A 71 1.09 -6.64 -14.18
N GLY A 72 0.49 -7.76 -13.79
CA GLY A 72 -0.04 -7.96 -12.44
C GLY A 72 1.04 -7.88 -11.37
N ILE A 73 2.21 -8.49 -11.58
CA ILE A 73 3.37 -8.39 -10.68
C ILE A 73 3.89 -6.94 -10.62
N LEU A 74 3.89 -6.22 -11.75
CA LEU A 74 4.27 -4.82 -11.77
C LEU A 74 3.27 -3.95 -10.99
N MET A 75 1.96 -4.22 -11.08
CA MET A 75 0.94 -3.53 -10.29
C MET A 75 1.07 -3.84 -8.79
N GLU A 76 1.41 -5.08 -8.43
CA GLU A 76 1.75 -5.46 -7.05
C GLU A 76 2.91 -4.60 -6.50
N GLN A 77 3.99 -4.43 -7.28
CA GLN A 77 5.14 -3.60 -6.90
C GLN A 77 4.77 -2.11 -6.73
N LYS A 78 3.76 -1.64 -7.47
CA LYS A 78 3.21 -0.28 -7.39
C LYS A 78 2.14 -0.11 -6.30
N GLU A 79 1.86 -1.13 -5.52
CA GLU A 79 0.82 -1.18 -4.46
C GLU A 79 -0.64 -1.05 -5.01
N TYR A 80 -0.87 -1.36 -6.29
CA TYR A 80 -2.21 -1.42 -6.91
C TYR A 80 -2.78 -2.84 -6.81
N TYR A 81 -3.04 -3.31 -5.58
CA TYR A 81 -3.32 -4.71 -5.28
C TYR A 81 -4.61 -5.22 -5.92
N GLU A 82 -5.69 -4.41 -5.97
CA GLU A 82 -6.95 -4.81 -6.60
C GLU A 82 -6.77 -5.04 -8.12
N GLU A 83 -6.05 -4.15 -8.80
CA GLU A 83 -5.75 -4.29 -10.23
C GLU A 83 -4.81 -5.47 -10.48
N ALA A 84 -3.81 -5.66 -9.62
CA ALA A 84 -2.90 -6.80 -9.69
C ALA A 84 -3.66 -8.13 -9.60
N ILE A 85 -4.62 -8.26 -8.68
CA ILE A 85 -5.47 -9.46 -8.54
C ILE A 85 -6.25 -9.73 -9.82
N MET A 86 -6.91 -8.71 -10.39
CA MET A 86 -7.69 -8.88 -11.62
C MET A 86 -6.84 -9.34 -12.81
N LEU A 87 -5.61 -8.84 -12.92
CA LEU A 87 -4.68 -9.23 -13.98
C LEU A 87 -4.15 -10.64 -13.77
N LEU A 88 -3.79 -10.99 -12.54
CA LEU A 88 -3.26 -12.30 -12.17
C LEU A 88 -4.32 -13.42 -12.24
N ASP A 89 -5.60 -13.09 -12.11
CA ASP A 89 -6.71 -14.06 -12.19
C ASP A 89 -6.87 -14.68 -13.58
N GLN A 90 -6.33 -14.04 -14.59
CA GLN A 90 -6.34 -14.53 -15.97
C GLN A 90 -5.26 -15.61 -16.23
N ASP A 91 -4.27 -15.72 -15.33
CA ASP A 91 -3.18 -16.71 -15.44
C ASP A 91 -3.31 -17.79 -14.38
N ASN A 92 -3.62 -19.02 -14.81
CA ASN A 92 -3.76 -20.18 -13.93
C ASN A 92 -2.41 -20.87 -13.63
N THR A 93 -1.37 -20.11 -13.28
CA THR A 93 -0.08 -20.68 -12.84
C THR A 93 0.09 -20.61 -11.33
N SER A 94 0.90 -21.52 -10.77
CA SER A 94 1.28 -21.49 -9.34
C SER A 94 1.92 -20.15 -8.95
N GLU A 95 2.67 -19.52 -9.84
CA GLU A 95 3.31 -18.22 -9.62
C GLU A 95 2.26 -17.11 -9.52
N ALA A 96 1.32 -17.03 -10.48
CA ALA A 96 0.25 -16.03 -10.46
C ALA A 96 -0.61 -16.14 -9.19
N LEU A 97 -0.99 -17.35 -8.80
CA LEU A 97 -1.74 -17.59 -7.57
C LEU A 97 -0.95 -17.20 -6.31
N ALA A 98 0.37 -17.40 -6.30
CA ALA A 98 1.19 -16.96 -5.17
C ALA A 98 1.27 -15.43 -5.08
N HIS A 99 1.35 -14.72 -6.21
CA HIS A 99 1.30 -13.25 -6.25
C HIS A 99 -0.10 -12.72 -5.89
N GLN A 100 -1.20 -13.38 -6.32
CA GLN A 100 -2.55 -13.07 -5.85
C GLN A 100 -2.66 -13.20 -4.34
N ALA A 101 -2.13 -14.29 -3.77
CA ALA A 101 -2.12 -14.49 -2.31
C ALA A 101 -1.39 -13.34 -1.60
N PHE A 102 -0.28 -12.84 -2.16
CA PHE A 102 0.41 -11.68 -1.60
C PHE A 102 -0.46 -10.42 -1.65
N CYS A 103 -1.08 -10.11 -2.78
CA CYS A 103 -1.97 -8.95 -2.92
C CYS A 103 -3.15 -9.02 -1.93
N LEU A 104 -3.79 -10.19 -1.80
CA LEU A 104 -4.88 -10.42 -0.84
C LEU A 104 -4.44 -10.25 0.61
N LEU A 105 -3.21 -10.67 0.95
CA LEU A 105 -2.60 -10.39 2.26
C LEU A 105 -2.47 -8.89 2.54
N GLN A 106 -2.10 -8.08 1.53
CA GLN A 106 -2.00 -6.63 1.69
C GLN A 106 -3.38 -5.97 1.85
N LEU A 107 -4.44 -6.58 1.30
CA LEU A 107 -5.84 -6.16 1.46
C LEU A 107 -6.51 -6.74 2.72
N HIS A 108 -5.77 -7.51 3.53
CA HIS A 108 -6.25 -8.18 4.75
C HIS A 108 -7.35 -9.24 4.51
N ASP A 109 -7.47 -9.76 3.28
CA ASP A 109 -8.34 -10.90 2.98
C ASP A 109 -7.56 -12.21 3.16
N LEU A 110 -7.49 -12.68 4.41
CA LEU A 110 -6.69 -13.84 4.79
C LEU A 110 -7.27 -15.16 4.26
N ASP A 111 -8.58 -15.24 4.07
CA ASP A 111 -9.23 -16.47 3.64
C ASP A 111 -9.00 -16.70 2.14
N SER A 112 -9.19 -15.68 1.31
CA SER A 112 -8.87 -15.73 -0.10
C SER A 112 -7.36 -15.92 -0.33
N ALA A 113 -6.50 -15.23 0.45
CA ALA A 113 -5.05 -15.40 0.38
C ALA A 113 -4.63 -16.86 0.69
N SER A 114 -5.24 -17.47 1.73
CA SER A 114 -5.01 -18.87 2.08
C SER A 114 -5.41 -19.82 0.94
N HIS A 115 -6.59 -19.57 0.34
CA HIS A 115 -7.10 -20.39 -0.77
C HIS A 115 -6.16 -20.33 -1.98
N CYS A 116 -5.75 -19.12 -2.40
CA CYS A 116 -4.81 -18.95 -3.51
C CYS A 116 -3.45 -19.60 -3.24
N ALA A 117 -2.88 -19.41 -2.02
CA ALA A 117 -1.61 -20.03 -1.65
C ALA A 117 -1.70 -21.56 -1.62
N GLN A 118 -2.80 -22.13 -1.11
CA GLN A 118 -3.03 -23.57 -1.08
C GLN A 118 -3.15 -24.15 -2.50
N LYS A 119 -3.95 -23.51 -3.37
CA LYS A 119 -4.09 -23.90 -4.78
C LYS A 119 -2.75 -23.83 -5.51
N ALA A 120 -1.95 -22.78 -5.26
CA ALA A 120 -0.61 -22.65 -5.83
C ALA A 120 0.32 -23.82 -5.40
N ILE A 121 0.24 -24.27 -4.14
CA ILE A 121 1.00 -25.43 -3.64
C ILE A 121 0.52 -26.75 -4.27
N GLU A 122 -0.77 -26.91 -4.47
CA GLU A 122 -1.35 -28.09 -5.12
C GLU A 122 -0.90 -28.21 -6.57
N MET A 123 -0.82 -27.08 -7.29
CA MET A 123 -0.34 -27.05 -8.67
C MET A 123 1.18 -27.28 -8.79
N ASP A 124 1.94 -26.73 -7.85
CA ASP A 124 3.42 -26.95 -7.77
C ASP A 124 3.83 -27.17 -6.32
N THR A 125 3.94 -28.45 -5.95
CA THR A 125 4.38 -28.86 -4.61
C THR A 125 5.82 -28.50 -4.30
N SER A 126 6.62 -28.12 -5.31
CA SER A 126 8.02 -27.66 -5.14
C SER A 126 8.11 -26.15 -4.91
N SER A 127 7.07 -25.37 -5.24
CA SER A 127 7.07 -23.89 -5.18
C SER A 127 7.43 -23.36 -3.80
N ALA A 128 8.62 -22.78 -3.68
CA ALA A 128 9.06 -22.10 -2.46
C ALA A 128 8.27 -20.81 -2.25
N LEU A 129 7.85 -20.13 -3.35
CA LEU A 129 7.06 -18.90 -3.27
C LEU A 129 5.68 -19.16 -2.66
N ALA A 130 4.93 -20.15 -3.18
CA ALA A 130 3.62 -20.49 -2.67
C ALA A 130 3.63 -20.89 -1.19
N LYS A 131 4.64 -21.68 -0.76
CA LYS A 131 4.85 -22.03 0.65
C LYS A 131 5.16 -20.82 1.52
N THR A 132 5.88 -19.83 0.95
CA THR A 132 6.17 -18.57 1.65
C THR A 132 4.89 -17.75 1.83
N MET A 133 3.99 -17.72 0.85
CA MET A 133 2.70 -17.04 1.00
C MET A 133 1.85 -17.70 2.09
N MET A 134 1.80 -19.03 2.15
CA MET A 134 1.12 -19.74 3.24
C MET A 134 1.74 -19.40 4.61
N ALA A 135 3.07 -19.27 4.69
CA ALA A 135 3.73 -18.84 5.92
C ALA A 135 3.34 -17.41 6.34
N TYR A 136 3.16 -16.48 5.39
CA TYR A 136 2.63 -15.14 5.70
C TYR A 136 1.17 -15.22 6.19
N VAL A 137 0.28 -15.97 5.52
CA VAL A 137 -1.11 -16.16 5.95
C VAL A 137 -1.19 -16.67 7.39
N GLU A 138 -0.45 -17.73 7.70
CA GLU A 138 -0.44 -18.30 9.05
C GLU A 138 0.15 -17.33 10.09
N THR A 139 1.08 -16.47 9.67
CA THR A 139 1.63 -15.41 10.55
C THR A 139 0.58 -14.37 10.88
N GLU A 140 -0.21 -13.93 9.89
CA GLU A 140 -1.29 -12.95 10.09
C GLU A 140 -2.44 -13.52 10.94
N ARG A 141 -2.64 -14.84 10.91
CA ARG A 141 -3.57 -15.56 11.78
C ARG A 141 -3.01 -15.84 13.19
N ASP A 142 -1.81 -15.32 13.52
CA ASP A 142 -1.06 -15.58 14.75
C ASP A 142 -0.74 -17.09 15.00
N GLN A 143 -0.83 -17.93 13.94
CA GLN A 143 -0.51 -19.36 13.97
C GLN A 143 1.00 -19.60 13.76
N HIS A 144 1.81 -19.09 14.67
CA HIS A 144 3.27 -19.04 14.51
C HIS A 144 3.94 -20.40 14.31
N VAL A 145 3.39 -21.48 14.88
CA VAL A 145 3.92 -22.84 14.71
C VAL A 145 3.76 -23.30 13.26
N ASN A 146 2.56 -23.10 12.70
CA ASN A 146 2.26 -23.43 11.31
C ASN A 146 3.07 -22.56 10.35
N ALA A 147 3.17 -21.25 10.64
CA ALA A 147 3.97 -20.31 9.87
C ALA A 147 5.43 -20.74 9.75
N ILE A 148 6.08 -21.12 10.88
CA ILE A 148 7.44 -21.64 10.89
C ILE A 148 7.56 -22.96 10.11
N ALA A 149 6.57 -23.85 10.21
CA ALA A 149 6.57 -25.10 9.47
C ALA A 149 6.54 -24.85 7.95
N TRP A 150 5.70 -23.93 7.48
CA TRP A 150 5.63 -23.55 6.07
C TRP A 150 6.90 -22.82 5.59
N ALA A 151 7.44 -21.88 6.35
CA ALA A 151 8.71 -21.22 6.03
C ALA A 151 9.86 -22.22 5.91
N ASN A 152 9.95 -23.20 6.82
CA ASN A 152 10.93 -24.27 6.74
C ASN A 152 10.72 -25.18 5.52
N ARG A 153 9.47 -25.45 5.11
CA ARG A 153 9.20 -26.19 3.88
C ARG A 153 9.65 -25.39 2.64
N ALA A 154 9.45 -24.07 2.63
CA ALA A 154 9.96 -23.20 1.55
C ALA A 154 11.48 -23.25 1.46
N LEU A 155 12.19 -23.12 2.59
CA LEU A 155 13.65 -23.16 2.64
C LEU A 155 14.22 -24.56 2.36
N ARG A 156 13.48 -25.65 2.63
CA ARG A 156 13.86 -26.99 2.18
C ARG A 156 13.73 -27.17 0.69
N SER A 157 12.69 -26.57 0.05
CA SER A 157 12.57 -26.57 -1.41
C SER A 157 13.68 -25.76 -2.08
N ASN A 158 14.08 -24.64 -1.49
CA ASN A 158 15.18 -23.80 -1.97
C ASN A 158 15.93 -23.17 -0.78
N PRO A 159 17.08 -23.74 -0.38
CA PRO A 159 17.86 -23.24 0.77
C PRO A 159 18.47 -21.84 0.59
N LYS A 160 18.54 -21.33 -0.64
CA LYS A 160 19.00 -19.97 -0.95
C LYS A 160 17.85 -19.01 -1.28
N PHE A 161 16.61 -19.37 -0.97
CA PHE A 161 15.46 -18.56 -1.26
C PHE A 161 15.36 -17.37 -0.30
N ALA A 162 15.77 -16.20 -0.78
CA ALA A 162 15.82 -14.97 0.03
C ALA A 162 14.45 -14.59 0.63
N ARG A 163 13.34 -14.76 -0.12
CA ARG A 163 11.99 -14.51 0.39
C ARG A 163 11.62 -15.48 1.53
N GLY A 164 12.13 -16.71 1.53
CA GLY A 164 11.96 -17.66 2.62
C GLY A 164 12.64 -17.21 3.91
N GLU A 165 13.85 -16.66 3.82
CA GLU A 165 14.52 -16.02 4.96
C GLU A 165 13.77 -14.76 5.41
N ASN A 166 13.25 -13.96 4.47
CA ASN A 166 12.48 -12.76 4.79
C ASN A 166 11.19 -13.09 5.57
N VAL A 167 10.43 -14.12 5.15
CA VAL A 167 9.22 -14.53 5.89
C VAL A 167 9.58 -15.10 7.27
N MET A 168 10.66 -15.86 7.39
CA MET A 168 11.13 -16.31 8.70
C MET A 168 11.43 -15.12 9.63
N GLY A 169 12.09 -14.09 9.11
CA GLY A 169 12.31 -12.84 9.83
C GLY A 169 11.02 -12.17 10.26
N TYR A 170 10.02 -12.14 9.36
CA TYR A 170 8.70 -11.57 9.65
C TYR A 170 7.96 -12.35 10.76
N ILE A 171 7.99 -13.68 10.71
CA ILE A 171 7.43 -14.52 11.78
C ILE A 171 8.09 -14.21 13.12
N GLN A 172 9.43 -14.14 13.18
CA GLN A 172 10.13 -13.81 14.40
C GLN A 172 9.81 -12.40 14.91
N PHE A 173 9.64 -11.45 13.99
CA PHE A 173 9.20 -10.10 14.32
C PHE A 173 7.82 -10.09 14.98
N ARG A 174 6.82 -10.79 14.41
CA ARG A 174 5.47 -10.91 14.96
C ARG A 174 5.46 -11.60 16.33
N LYS A 175 6.40 -12.52 16.59
CA LYS A 175 6.63 -13.15 17.90
C LYS A 175 7.33 -12.23 18.91
N GLY A 176 7.76 -11.04 18.52
CA GLY A 176 8.56 -10.15 19.37
C GLY A 176 10.06 -10.50 19.45
N ASN A 177 10.53 -11.50 18.70
CA ASN A 177 11.92 -11.95 18.69
C ASN A 177 12.77 -11.06 17.75
N HIS A 178 12.89 -9.77 18.06
CA HIS A 178 13.49 -8.77 17.18
C HIS A 178 14.93 -9.09 16.75
N THR A 179 15.73 -9.70 17.62
CA THR A 179 17.12 -10.07 17.31
C THR A 179 17.19 -11.14 16.22
N GLU A 180 16.37 -12.18 16.35
CA GLU A 180 16.28 -13.24 15.34
C GLU A 180 15.68 -12.70 14.04
N ALA A 181 14.65 -11.85 14.11
CA ALA A 181 14.08 -11.19 12.93
C ALA A 181 15.17 -10.42 12.16
N MET A 182 15.99 -9.62 12.84
CA MET A 182 17.11 -8.90 12.22
C MET A 182 18.13 -9.84 11.56
N ARG A 183 18.42 -10.98 12.17
CA ARG A 183 19.35 -11.99 11.60
C ARG A 183 18.81 -12.55 10.29
N HIS A 184 17.53 -12.92 10.26
CA HIS A 184 16.89 -13.45 9.07
C HIS A 184 16.76 -12.39 7.95
N PHE A 185 16.36 -11.16 8.25
CA PHE A 185 16.30 -10.09 7.25
C PHE A 185 17.67 -9.77 6.65
N LYS A 186 18.72 -9.71 7.46
CA LYS A 186 20.10 -9.54 6.98
C LYS A 186 20.52 -10.70 6.09
N ARG A 187 20.15 -11.94 6.45
CA ARG A 187 20.43 -13.13 5.63
C ARG A 187 19.69 -13.04 4.29
N ALA A 188 18.43 -12.62 4.28
CA ALA A 188 17.68 -12.39 3.05
C ALA A 188 18.39 -11.39 2.12
N ILE A 189 18.86 -10.25 2.64
CA ILE A 189 19.63 -9.24 1.88
C ILE A 189 20.96 -9.80 1.36
N GLN A 190 21.62 -10.68 2.11
CA GLN A 190 22.86 -11.34 1.66
C GLN A 190 22.61 -12.31 0.51
N LEU A 191 21.48 -13.03 0.53
CA LEU A 191 21.09 -13.98 -0.51
C LEU A 191 20.61 -13.28 -1.77
N ASP A 192 19.86 -12.20 -1.61
CA ASP A 192 19.38 -11.36 -2.70
C ASP A 192 19.43 -9.87 -2.28
N SER A 193 20.45 -9.19 -2.77
CA SER A 193 20.66 -7.76 -2.49
C SER A 193 19.66 -6.84 -3.22
N THR A 194 18.78 -7.39 -4.04
CA THR A 194 17.71 -6.64 -4.74
C THR A 194 16.35 -6.84 -4.08
N LEU A 195 16.22 -7.74 -3.09
CA LEU A 195 14.97 -8.00 -2.40
C LEU A 195 14.53 -6.79 -1.54
N ALA A 196 13.71 -5.94 -2.11
CA ALA A 196 13.23 -4.71 -1.48
C ALA A 196 12.52 -4.95 -0.14
N ASP A 197 11.72 -6.03 -0.05
CA ASP A 197 10.98 -6.39 1.16
C ASP A 197 11.88 -6.60 2.38
N ALA A 198 13.08 -7.18 2.18
CA ALA A 198 14.00 -7.40 3.28
C ALA A 198 14.59 -6.08 3.82
N TYR A 199 14.88 -5.12 2.93
CA TYR A 199 15.28 -3.77 3.33
C TYR A 199 14.14 -3.02 4.04
N TYR A 200 12.91 -3.14 3.52
CA TYR A 200 11.73 -2.54 4.13
C TYR A 200 11.50 -3.06 5.55
N ASN A 201 11.47 -4.39 5.73
CA ASN A 201 11.22 -5.03 7.01
C ASN A 201 12.31 -4.71 8.03
N LEU A 202 13.59 -4.81 7.64
CA LEU A 202 14.71 -4.48 8.52
C LEU A 202 14.76 -2.98 8.85
N GLY A 203 14.46 -2.12 7.88
CA GLY A 203 14.39 -0.66 8.09
C GLY A 203 13.28 -0.27 9.07
N THR A 204 12.10 -0.88 8.91
CA THR A 204 10.98 -0.68 9.84
C THR A 204 11.34 -1.16 11.25
N LEU A 205 11.97 -2.32 11.36
CA LEU A 205 12.42 -2.85 12.65
C LEU A 205 13.46 -1.95 13.33
N TYR A 206 14.39 -1.36 12.57
CA TYR A 206 15.30 -0.34 13.12
C TYR A 206 14.57 0.91 13.61
N CYS A 207 13.55 1.39 12.90
CA CYS A 207 12.71 2.51 13.34
C CYS A 207 12.02 2.19 14.67
N MET A 208 11.40 1.01 14.79
CA MET A 208 10.74 0.57 16.02
C MET A 208 11.69 0.45 17.22
N ARG A 209 12.96 0.15 16.96
CA ARG A 209 14.02 0.10 17.98
C ARG A 209 14.68 1.46 18.21
N ASN A 210 14.07 2.53 17.77
CA ASN A 210 14.58 3.90 17.91
C ASN A 210 15.97 4.12 17.28
N SER A 211 16.27 3.36 16.20
CA SER A 211 17.54 3.39 15.47
C SER A 211 17.36 3.97 14.06
N GLN A 212 16.76 5.17 13.96
CA GLN A 212 16.37 5.80 12.69
C GLN A 212 17.57 6.03 11.75
N GLU A 213 18.75 6.34 12.27
CA GLU A 213 19.97 6.50 11.46
C GLU A 213 20.32 5.22 10.71
N MET A 214 20.24 4.08 11.40
CA MET A 214 20.50 2.78 10.80
C MET A 214 19.44 2.43 9.75
N ALA A 215 18.17 2.74 10.04
CA ALA A 215 17.07 2.59 9.10
C ALA A 215 17.31 3.41 7.82
N ILE A 216 17.60 4.71 7.95
CA ILE A 216 17.86 5.61 6.83
C ILE A 216 19.03 5.11 5.97
N LYS A 217 20.16 4.73 6.60
CA LYS A 217 21.33 4.19 5.89
C LYS A 217 20.98 2.94 5.10
N LEU A 218 20.27 2.00 5.72
CA LEU A 218 19.86 0.74 5.11
C LEU A 218 18.87 0.96 3.96
N LEU A 219 17.82 1.76 4.18
CA LEU A 219 16.80 2.04 3.17
C LEU A 219 17.39 2.76 1.95
N LYS A 220 18.33 3.69 2.16
CA LYS A 220 19.10 4.30 1.06
C LYS A 220 19.96 3.27 0.32
N GLN A 221 20.50 2.27 1.00
CA GLN A 221 21.21 1.17 0.34
C GLN A 221 20.25 0.33 -0.52
N GLY A 222 19.05 0.02 -0.01
CA GLY A 222 18.00 -0.66 -0.77
C GLY A 222 17.57 0.14 -2.01
N LEU A 223 17.39 1.46 -1.87
CA LEU A 223 17.04 2.35 -2.99
C LEU A 223 18.12 2.46 -4.06
N ARG A 224 19.40 2.29 -3.73
CA ARG A 224 20.47 2.20 -4.76
C ARG A 224 20.33 0.95 -5.63
N ARG A 225 19.74 -0.13 -5.10
CA ARG A 225 19.47 -1.38 -5.83
C ARG A 225 18.12 -1.36 -6.54
N ASN A 226 17.15 -0.64 -5.96
CA ASN A 226 15.78 -0.51 -6.44
C ASN A 226 15.38 0.98 -6.47
N PRO A 227 15.88 1.79 -7.44
CA PRO A 227 15.79 3.25 -7.39
C PRO A 227 14.37 3.83 -7.41
N ARG A 228 13.38 3.05 -7.89
CA ARG A 228 11.98 3.48 -8.03
C ARG A 228 11.01 2.72 -7.12
N ASN A 229 11.54 1.99 -6.12
CA ASN A 229 10.70 1.19 -5.25
C ASN A 229 9.90 2.06 -4.28
N ILE A 230 8.58 2.08 -4.44
CA ILE A 230 7.63 2.89 -3.66
C ILE A 230 7.69 2.52 -2.17
N ARG A 231 7.74 1.21 -1.85
CA ARG A 231 7.77 0.75 -0.44
C ARG A 231 9.01 1.22 0.29
N LEU A 232 10.17 1.22 -0.36
CA LEU A 232 11.41 1.72 0.23
C LEU A 232 11.39 3.23 0.45
N TYR A 233 10.87 4.02 -0.49
CA TYR A 233 10.67 5.45 -0.28
C TYR A 233 9.68 5.73 0.85
N THR A 234 8.58 4.97 0.92
CA THR A 234 7.60 5.08 2.01
C THR A 234 8.24 4.81 3.37
N ALA A 235 9.04 3.74 3.49
CA ALA A 235 9.76 3.40 4.72
C ALA A 235 10.81 4.47 5.07
N LEU A 236 11.51 5.01 4.08
CA LEU A 236 12.48 6.09 4.27
C LEU A 236 11.80 7.37 4.74
N ALA A 237 10.65 7.73 4.16
CA ALA A 237 9.84 8.85 4.63
C ALA A 237 9.38 8.65 6.08
N TYR A 238 8.96 7.43 6.44
CA TYR A 238 8.61 7.09 7.82
C TYR A 238 9.80 7.27 8.78
N ALA A 239 10.99 6.79 8.40
CA ALA A 239 12.20 6.94 9.20
C ALA A 239 12.57 8.42 9.41
N TYR A 240 12.43 9.27 8.39
CA TYR A 240 12.62 10.72 8.51
C TYR A 240 11.57 11.37 9.42
N ARG A 241 10.30 10.99 9.31
CA ARG A 241 9.23 11.48 10.20
C ARG A 241 9.50 11.14 11.66
N MET A 242 9.97 9.93 11.95
CA MET A 242 10.35 9.51 13.31
C MET A 242 11.52 10.34 13.88
N ARG A 243 12.28 11.02 13.02
CA ARG A 243 13.30 12.01 13.40
C ARG A 243 12.79 13.46 13.40
N ASN A 244 11.49 13.67 13.20
CA ASN A 244 10.88 14.98 12.98
C ASN A 244 11.44 15.75 11.77
N ASP A 245 12.02 15.05 10.79
CA ASP A 245 12.54 15.60 9.54
C ASP A 245 11.48 15.49 8.43
N ASN A 246 10.42 16.28 8.59
CA ASN A 246 9.27 16.25 7.68
C ASN A 246 9.64 16.74 6.27
N THR A 247 10.63 17.61 6.15
CA THR A 247 11.13 18.10 4.84
C THR A 247 11.64 16.95 3.99
N ARG A 248 12.54 16.11 4.54
CA ARG A 248 13.06 14.95 3.80
C ARG A 248 12.00 13.86 3.61
N ALA A 249 11.05 13.73 4.52
CA ALA A 249 9.90 12.83 4.31
C ALA A 249 9.07 13.27 3.11
N LEU A 250 8.78 14.58 2.96
CA LEU A 250 8.09 15.12 1.78
C LEU A 250 8.90 14.93 0.48
N GLU A 251 10.23 15.05 0.54
CA GLU A 251 11.09 14.74 -0.61
C GLU A 251 10.94 13.31 -1.07
N CYS A 252 10.92 12.34 -0.13
CA CYS A 252 10.69 10.94 -0.46
C CYS A 252 9.31 10.72 -1.13
N TYR A 253 8.25 11.36 -0.62
CA TYR A 253 6.93 11.28 -1.22
C TYR A 253 6.86 11.95 -2.60
N LYS A 254 7.56 13.08 -2.80
CA LYS A 254 7.68 13.72 -4.12
C LYS A 254 8.36 12.80 -5.13
N GLN A 255 9.41 12.07 -4.72
CA GLN A 255 10.06 11.09 -5.59
C GLN A 255 9.08 9.99 -6.05
N ILE A 256 8.22 9.48 -5.16
CA ILE A 256 7.17 8.53 -5.57
C ILE A 256 6.25 9.16 -6.62
N LEU A 257 5.81 10.42 -6.42
CA LEU A 257 4.91 11.09 -7.35
C LEU A 257 5.56 11.54 -8.66
N GLU A 258 6.89 11.59 -8.74
CA GLU A 258 7.64 11.75 -10.00
C GLU A 258 7.59 10.46 -10.83
N TYR A 259 7.54 9.29 -10.18
CA TYR A 259 7.43 8.00 -10.86
C TYR A 259 5.97 7.59 -11.13
N ASP A 260 5.07 7.93 -10.23
CA ASP A 260 3.64 7.66 -10.31
C ASP A 260 2.85 8.84 -9.72
N SER A 261 2.51 9.78 -10.59
CA SER A 261 1.83 11.03 -10.23
C SER A 261 0.40 10.82 -9.68
N LEU A 262 -0.19 9.64 -9.91
CA LEU A 262 -1.54 9.26 -9.51
C LEU A 262 -1.56 8.33 -8.28
N HIS A 263 -0.41 8.05 -7.65
CA HIS A 263 -0.32 7.17 -6.50
C HIS A 263 -1.09 7.70 -5.28
N THR A 264 -2.34 7.28 -5.17
CA THR A 264 -3.28 7.80 -4.15
C THR A 264 -2.84 7.57 -2.70
N PRO A 265 -2.17 6.45 -2.33
CA PRO A 265 -1.63 6.30 -0.98
C PRO A 265 -0.60 7.38 -0.61
N THR A 266 0.29 7.72 -1.54
CA THR A 266 1.30 8.78 -1.31
C THR A 266 0.66 10.16 -1.21
N LEU A 267 -0.32 10.48 -2.06
CA LEU A 267 -1.06 11.74 -1.97
C LEU A 267 -1.74 11.89 -0.60
N ASN A 268 -2.36 10.82 -0.08
CA ASN A 268 -2.96 10.82 1.25
C ASN A 268 -1.91 11.00 2.36
N ARG A 269 -0.75 10.34 2.28
CA ARG A 269 0.36 10.50 3.24
C ARG A 269 0.90 11.94 3.25
N MET A 270 1.05 12.56 2.08
CA MET A 270 1.44 13.98 1.98
C MET A 270 0.40 14.91 2.60
N GLY A 271 -0.88 14.69 2.30
CA GLY A 271 -1.97 15.44 2.92
C GLY A 271 -1.94 15.35 4.44
N THR A 272 -1.77 14.14 4.98
CA THR A 272 -1.66 13.92 6.43
C THR A 272 -0.44 14.62 7.03
N LEU A 273 0.69 14.62 6.34
CA LEU A 273 1.90 15.28 6.81
C LEU A 273 1.76 16.81 6.83
N TYR A 274 1.21 17.40 5.77
CA TYR A 274 0.89 18.84 5.75
C TYR A 274 -0.12 19.22 6.85
N CYS A 275 -1.10 18.35 7.13
CA CYS A 275 -2.04 18.56 8.24
C CYS A 275 -1.31 18.64 9.59
N SER A 276 -0.37 17.72 9.86
CA SER A 276 0.41 17.70 11.10
C SER A 276 1.34 18.92 11.26
N GLU A 277 1.66 19.62 10.18
CA GLU A 277 2.43 20.86 10.17
C GLU A 277 1.54 22.12 10.23
N GLY A 278 0.21 21.96 10.32
CA GLY A 278 -0.74 23.07 10.33
C GLY A 278 -1.04 23.67 8.95
N HIS A 279 -0.54 23.08 7.88
CA HIS A 279 -0.77 23.52 6.49
C HIS A 279 -2.07 22.91 5.93
N TYR A 280 -3.21 23.28 6.52
CA TYR A 280 -4.51 22.65 6.29
C TYR A 280 -5.03 22.79 4.87
N GLU A 281 -4.83 23.93 4.20
CA GLU A 281 -5.22 24.14 2.79
C GLU A 281 -4.49 23.15 1.88
N GLN A 282 -3.19 22.99 2.07
CA GLN A 282 -2.37 22.06 1.31
C GLN A 282 -2.78 20.62 1.57
N ALA A 283 -3.02 20.25 2.83
CA ALA A 283 -3.50 18.93 3.22
C ALA A 283 -4.80 18.58 2.47
N ILE A 284 -5.77 19.49 2.50
CA ILE A 284 -7.06 19.30 1.81
C ILE A 284 -6.88 19.25 0.29
N ALA A 285 -5.96 20.03 -0.28
CA ALA A 285 -5.68 19.99 -1.72
C ALA A 285 -5.16 18.61 -2.15
N TYR A 286 -4.29 17.98 -1.36
CA TYR A 286 -3.80 16.63 -1.65
C TYR A 286 -4.91 15.58 -1.54
N HIS A 287 -5.76 15.63 -0.50
CA HIS A 287 -6.89 14.71 -0.38
C HIS A 287 -7.93 14.91 -1.51
N LYS A 288 -8.15 16.13 -1.97
CA LYS A 288 -8.98 16.40 -3.16
C LYS A 288 -8.38 15.82 -4.44
N ARG A 289 -7.03 15.83 -4.59
CA ARG A 289 -6.39 15.14 -5.72
C ARG A 289 -6.70 13.66 -5.71
N VAL A 290 -6.69 13.00 -4.53
CA VAL A 290 -7.12 11.60 -4.41
C VAL A 290 -8.57 11.44 -4.87
N LEU A 291 -9.49 12.31 -4.43
CA LEU A 291 -10.89 12.25 -4.79
C LEU A 291 -11.15 12.54 -6.29
N ASN A 292 -10.28 13.30 -6.95
CA ASN A 292 -10.34 13.48 -8.41
C ASN A 292 -9.96 12.19 -9.16
N ILE A 293 -9.07 11.38 -8.60
CA ILE A 293 -8.65 10.08 -9.16
C ILE A 293 -9.66 9.00 -8.79
N ARG A 294 -10.06 8.95 -7.51
CA ARG A 294 -10.99 7.98 -6.93
C ARG A 294 -12.12 8.70 -6.18
N PRO A 295 -13.23 9.08 -6.86
CA PRO A 295 -14.31 9.87 -6.26
C PRO A 295 -14.98 9.21 -5.05
N ASN A 296 -14.91 7.89 -4.94
CA ASN A 296 -15.47 7.10 -3.83
C ASN A 296 -14.39 6.57 -2.87
N ASP A 297 -13.32 7.32 -2.62
CA ASP A 297 -12.31 6.97 -1.62
C ASP A 297 -12.74 7.45 -0.22
N ALA A 298 -13.26 6.51 0.59
CA ALA A 298 -13.69 6.80 1.97
C ALA A 298 -12.52 7.30 2.84
N THR A 299 -11.32 6.80 2.61
CA THR A 299 -10.10 7.17 3.35
C THR A 299 -9.71 8.62 3.10
N ALA A 300 -9.78 9.07 1.84
CA ALA A 300 -9.51 10.46 1.50
C ALA A 300 -10.54 11.41 2.15
N TYR A 301 -11.83 11.07 2.13
CA TYR A 301 -12.85 11.85 2.86
C TYR A 301 -12.60 11.85 4.36
N LYS A 302 -12.20 10.72 4.97
CA LYS A 302 -11.86 10.65 6.40
C LYS A 302 -10.69 11.58 6.74
N TYR A 303 -9.59 11.52 6.01
CA TYR A 303 -8.43 12.39 6.26
C TYR A 303 -8.73 13.86 5.98
N MET A 304 -9.53 14.17 4.97
CA MET A 304 -10.00 15.53 4.73
C MET A 304 -10.87 16.04 5.89
N GLY A 305 -11.72 15.18 6.46
CA GLY A 305 -12.49 15.47 7.67
C GLY A 305 -11.59 15.77 8.87
N LYS A 306 -10.55 14.95 9.11
CA LYS A 306 -9.54 15.18 10.16
C LYS A 306 -8.84 16.53 9.98
N ALA A 307 -8.41 16.86 8.77
CA ALA A 307 -7.78 18.14 8.46
C ALA A 307 -8.72 19.33 8.72
N TYR A 308 -10.01 19.19 8.44
CA TYR A 308 -11.00 20.23 8.78
C TYR A 308 -11.25 20.32 10.30
N VAL A 309 -11.16 19.21 11.05
CA VAL A 309 -11.23 19.24 12.53
C VAL A 309 -10.08 20.05 13.10
N ASP A 310 -8.85 19.74 12.68
CA ASP A 310 -7.64 20.40 13.15
C ASP A 310 -7.61 21.89 12.76
N TRP A 311 -8.25 22.22 11.62
CA TRP A 311 -8.44 23.62 11.18
C TRP A 311 -9.60 24.33 11.89
N GLY A 312 -10.38 23.66 12.73
CA GLY A 312 -11.55 24.22 13.40
C GLY A 312 -12.79 24.39 12.51
N LYS A 313 -12.78 23.88 11.27
CA LYS A 313 -13.92 23.97 10.33
C LYS A 313 -14.87 22.80 10.49
N TYR A 314 -15.53 22.71 11.65
CA TYR A 314 -16.31 21.54 12.09
C TYR A 314 -17.46 21.16 11.14
N ASP A 315 -18.17 22.11 10.51
CA ASP A 315 -19.26 21.80 9.57
C ASP A 315 -18.73 21.09 8.32
N LYS A 316 -17.57 21.53 7.79
CA LYS A 316 -16.91 20.85 6.65
C LYS A 316 -16.35 19.48 7.05
N ALA A 317 -15.88 19.34 8.28
CA ALA A 317 -15.44 18.07 8.84
C ALA A 317 -16.61 17.07 8.88
N ILE A 318 -17.77 17.48 9.42
CA ILE A 318 -18.97 16.65 9.47
C ILE A 318 -19.39 16.19 8.07
N GLN A 319 -19.44 17.10 7.08
CA GLN A 319 -19.78 16.76 5.72
C GLN A 319 -18.81 15.71 5.12
N SER A 320 -17.51 15.87 5.38
CA SER A 320 -16.49 14.95 4.91
C SER A 320 -16.64 13.56 5.56
N PHE A 321 -16.85 13.50 6.88
CA PHE A 321 -17.07 12.23 7.57
C PHE A 321 -18.38 11.54 7.19
N ILE A 322 -19.46 12.30 6.92
CA ILE A 322 -20.71 11.73 6.38
C ILE A 322 -20.42 11.04 5.04
N ARG A 323 -19.73 11.72 4.12
CA ARG A 323 -19.35 11.12 2.83
C ARG A 323 -18.50 9.86 3.03
N ALA A 324 -17.53 9.88 3.95
CA ALA A 324 -16.73 8.69 4.28
C ALA A 324 -17.62 7.51 4.76
N THR A 325 -18.61 7.79 5.64
CA THR A 325 -19.52 6.74 6.16
C THR A 325 -20.58 6.29 5.16
N ASP A 326 -20.93 7.11 4.17
CA ASP A 326 -21.83 6.71 3.07
C ASP A 326 -21.14 5.69 2.16
N ILE A 327 -19.83 5.85 1.94
CA ILE A 327 -19.01 4.96 1.11
C ILE A 327 -18.62 3.70 1.88
N SER A 328 -18.06 3.86 3.09
CA SER A 328 -17.64 2.75 3.96
C SER A 328 -18.39 2.79 5.28
N LYS A 329 -19.29 1.83 5.49
CA LYS A 329 -20.11 1.72 6.70
C LYS A 329 -19.41 0.96 7.84
N THR A 330 -18.20 0.48 7.64
CA THR A 330 -17.49 -0.45 8.53
C THR A 330 -16.36 0.20 9.33
N ASP A 331 -16.14 1.50 9.19
CA ASP A 331 -15.08 2.23 9.91
C ASP A 331 -15.61 2.87 11.21
N PRO A 332 -15.36 2.27 12.39
CA PRO A 332 -15.83 2.79 13.67
C PRO A 332 -15.20 4.16 14.01
N GLU A 333 -13.94 4.39 13.63
CA GLU A 333 -13.22 5.64 13.90
C GLU A 333 -13.95 6.84 13.28
N THR A 334 -14.44 6.72 12.05
CA THR A 334 -15.18 7.81 11.39
C THR A 334 -16.48 8.12 12.12
N TYR A 335 -17.21 7.13 12.62
CA TYR A 335 -18.40 7.35 13.44
C TYR A 335 -18.08 8.00 14.80
N MET A 336 -16.92 7.69 15.39
CA MET A 336 -16.44 8.36 16.61
C MET A 336 -16.20 9.86 16.37
N TYR A 337 -15.51 10.25 15.29
CA TYR A 337 -15.34 11.66 14.92
C TYR A 337 -16.69 12.37 14.73
N LEU A 338 -17.65 11.74 14.04
CA LEU A 338 -18.99 12.30 13.91
C LEU A 338 -19.68 12.48 15.25
N ALA A 339 -19.57 11.50 16.16
CA ALA A 339 -20.17 11.57 17.49
C ALA A 339 -19.61 12.73 18.31
N GLU A 340 -18.28 12.89 18.33
CA GLU A 340 -17.62 13.99 19.02
C GLU A 340 -18.02 15.37 18.46
N LEU A 341 -18.05 15.51 17.13
CA LEU A 341 -18.43 16.76 16.47
C LEU A 341 -19.90 17.10 16.71
N TYR A 342 -20.81 16.13 16.66
CA TYR A 342 -22.22 16.36 16.99
C TYR A 342 -22.40 16.74 18.46
N GLY A 343 -21.56 16.22 19.37
CA GLY A 343 -21.58 16.60 20.78
C GLY A 343 -21.21 18.07 21.02
N LYS A 344 -20.44 18.69 20.11
CA LYS A 344 -20.13 20.14 20.16
C LYS A 344 -21.26 21.02 19.61
N GLN A 345 -22.27 20.46 18.94
CA GLN A 345 -23.41 21.21 18.39
C GLN A 345 -24.55 21.30 19.39
N LYS A 346 -25.16 22.50 19.58
CA LYS A 346 -26.26 22.74 20.54
C LYS A 346 -27.48 21.80 20.38
N LYS A 347 -27.74 21.24 19.22
CA LYS A 347 -28.84 20.31 18.92
C LYS A 347 -28.37 18.96 18.38
N GLY A 348 -27.13 18.58 18.68
CA GLY A 348 -26.48 17.40 18.09
C GLY A 348 -26.74 16.08 18.82
N GLU A 349 -27.40 16.09 19.99
CA GLU A 349 -27.48 14.97 20.93
C GLU A 349 -28.01 13.66 20.31
N ARG A 350 -29.09 13.70 19.53
CA ARG A 350 -29.64 12.52 18.84
C ARG A 350 -28.66 11.95 17.81
N LYS A 351 -28.02 12.83 17.03
CA LYS A 351 -27.03 12.44 16.01
C LYS A 351 -25.78 11.88 16.67
N GLN A 352 -25.32 12.49 17.76
CA GLN A 352 -24.22 12.00 18.57
C GLN A 352 -24.49 10.58 19.08
N GLN A 353 -25.64 10.35 19.71
CA GLN A 353 -26.01 9.02 20.21
C GLN A 353 -26.10 7.98 19.08
N THR A 354 -26.64 8.37 17.92
CA THR A 354 -26.72 7.49 16.77
C THR A 354 -25.33 7.10 16.25
N ALA A 355 -24.42 8.05 16.19
CA ALA A 355 -23.03 7.79 15.75
C ALA A 355 -22.29 6.89 16.76
N TYR A 356 -22.40 7.14 18.07
CA TYR A 356 -21.84 6.22 19.09
C TYR A 356 -22.44 4.80 19.00
N LYS A 357 -23.75 4.66 18.78
CA LYS A 357 -24.37 3.33 18.58
C LYS A 357 -23.79 2.60 17.37
N LYS A 358 -23.51 3.30 16.28
CA LYS A 358 -22.90 2.70 15.09
C LYS A 358 -21.45 2.28 15.36
N ALA A 359 -20.63 3.14 15.98
CA ALA A 359 -19.25 2.81 16.35
C ALA A 359 -19.20 1.61 17.32
N ALA A 360 -20.06 1.59 18.33
CA ALA A 360 -20.14 0.50 19.31
C ALA A 360 -20.51 -0.86 18.67
N ARG A 361 -21.45 -0.85 17.70
CA ARG A 361 -21.81 -2.07 16.94
C ARG A 361 -20.66 -2.58 16.08
N LEU A 362 -19.76 -1.70 15.66
CA LEU A 362 -18.54 -2.04 14.91
C LEU A 362 -17.37 -2.41 15.85
N GLY A 363 -17.62 -2.53 17.15
CA GLY A 363 -16.63 -3.01 18.12
C GLY A 363 -15.81 -1.92 18.82
N ASP A 364 -16.12 -0.64 18.61
CA ASP A 364 -15.41 0.44 19.30
C ASP A 364 -15.73 0.44 20.80
N LYS A 365 -14.68 0.24 21.62
CA LYS A 365 -14.81 0.10 23.09
C LYS A 365 -15.16 1.41 23.78
N ASP A 366 -14.66 2.54 23.26
CA ASP A 366 -14.92 3.85 23.86
C ASP A 366 -16.37 4.27 23.60
N ALA A 367 -16.90 3.96 22.43
CA ALA A 367 -18.31 4.15 22.10
C ALA A 367 -19.22 3.27 22.99
N GLN A 368 -18.84 2.01 23.23
CA GLN A 368 -19.55 1.12 24.13
C GLN A 368 -19.58 1.67 25.57
N ALA A 369 -18.42 2.10 26.08
CA ALA A 369 -18.30 2.69 27.42
C ALA A 369 -19.13 3.98 27.55
N TRP A 370 -19.14 4.85 26.53
CA TRP A 370 -19.94 6.06 26.51
C TRP A 370 -21.44 5.77 26.60
N LEU A 371 -21.94 4.77 25.87
CA LEU A 371 -23.35 4.35 25.90
C LEU A 371 -23.76 3.84 27.29
N VAL A 372 -22.95 2.97 27.90
CA VAL A 372 -23.20 2.45 29.26
C VAL A 372 -23.27 3.57 30.29
N LYS A 373 -22.32 4.51 30.25
CA LYS A 373 -22.29 5.66 31.16
C LYS A 373 -23.54 6.53 31.03
N ARG A 374 -24.02 6.72 29.81
CA ARG A 374 -25.22 7.50 29.52
C ARG A 374 -26.50 6.83 30.02
N GLU A 375 -26.63 5.52 29.83
CA GLU A 375 -27.77 4.74 30.34
C GLU A 375 -27.84 4.80 31.87
N TYR A 376 -26.68 4.69 32.55
CA TYR A 376 -26.59 4.82 34.00
C TYR A 376 -27.07 6.20 34.49
N HIS A 377 -26.60 7.28 33.86
CA HIS A 377 -27.04 8.63 34.19
C HIS A 377 -28.52 8.91 33.87
N GLY A 378 -29.07 8.25 32.83
CA GLY A 378 -30.50 8.33 32.51
C GLY A 378 -31.37 7.70 33.60
N LYS A 379 -30.98 6.53 34.09
CA LYS A 379 -31.71 5.84 35.21
C LYS A 379 -31.67 6.66 36.51
N MET A 380 -30.54 7.24 36.89
CA MET A 380 -30.40 8.07 38.08
C MET A 380 -31.21 9.37 38.04
N LYS A 381 -31.60 9.89 36.86
CA LYS A 381 -32.48 11.04 36.70
C LYS A 381 -33.96 10.70 36.80
N ILE A 382 -34.34 9.44 36.65
CA ILE A 382 -35.74 8.98 36.74
C ILE A 382 -36.09 8.62 38.20
N GLU A 383 -35.07 8.29 39.01
CA GLU A 383 -35.24 7.93 40.44
C GLU A 383 -35.18 9.15 41.40
N LYS A 384 -35.01 10.36 40.88
CA LYS A 384 -35.13 11.63 41.57
C LYS A 384 -36.36 12.40 41.12
#